data_fd0daddeaafcc65a741a3492a1bea35a
#
_entry.id   fd0daddeaafcc65a741a3492a1bea35a
#
_cell.length_a   1.000
_cell.length_b   1.000
_cell.length_c   1.000
_cell.angle_alpha   90.00
_cell.angle_beta   90.00
_cell.angle_gamma   90.00
#
_symmetry.space_group_name_H-M   'P 1'
#
loop_
_entity.id
_entity.type
_entity.pdbx_description
1 polymer ?
#
loop_
_entity_poly.entity_id
_entity_poly.type
_entity_poly.pdbx_seq_one_letter_code
_entity_poly.pdbx_strand_id
1 'polypeptide(L)'
;MEPFRWRNCYADVQTYRHARTIQTYFDDVIIPALDTLDCKTEELEQRGGAWATFAKPDMQDVIRETKLAFSLAIQSIWERKLRGYIAGCARELYPAEDLQVRIERADWEGLQKYFAKLRGIELRDFPSFMILDILQHLGNAARHGDGKSAGRLVEQCPDFCVSACKFGSDAFSMTFDHGPTRRA
;
A
#
# COMPACT_ATOMS: atom_id res chain seq x y z
N MET A 1 24.70 -14.96 13.44
CA MET A 1 23.94 -13.72 13.22
C MET A 1 23.98 -12.94 14.50
N GLU A 2 24.64 -11.79 14.53
CA GLU A 2 24.62 -10.97 15.75
C GLU A 2 23.19 -10.50 16.01
N PRO A 3 22.74 -10.50 17.30
CA PRO A 3 21.40 -10.04 17.63
C PRO A 3 21.26 -8.56 17.24
N PHE A 4 20.16 -8.24 16.57
CA PHE A 4 19.82 -6.87 16.22
C PHE A 4 19.82 -5.99 17.48
N ARG A 5 20.64 -4.95 17.47
CA ARG A 5 20.64 -3.92 18.51
C ARG A 5 19.99 -2.66 17.97
N TRP A 6 18.86 -2.30 18.53
CA TRP A 6 18.29 -0.98 18.31
C TRP A 6 19.32 0.06 18.75
N ARG A 7 19.82 0.81 17.79
CA ARG A 7 20.60 1.99 18.11
C ARG A 7 19.58 3.09 18.35
N ASN A 8 19.57 3.65 19.56
CA ASN A 8 18.71 4.76 19.91
C ASN A 8 19.02 5.93 18.99
N CYS A 9 18.19 6.15 17.99
CA CYS A 9 18.26 7.35 17.17
C CYS A 9 16.90 8.06 17.23
N TYR A 10 16.90 9.37 17.02
CA TYR A 10 15.68 10.17 17.05
C TYR A 10 14.65 9.70 16.00
N ALA A 11 15.13 9.15 14.89
CA ALA A 11 14.29 8.56 13.87
C ALA A 11 13.40 7.42 14.42
N ASP A 12 13.89 6.64 15.40
CA ASP A 12 13.11 5.56 16.02
C ASP A 12 11.87 6.11 16.75
N VAL A 13 11.98 7.27 17.39
CA VAL A 13 10.85 7.93 18.08
C VAL A 13 9.75 8.34 17.11
N GLN A 14 10.10 8.66 15.86
CA GLN A 14 9.15 9.08 14.84
C GLN A 14 8.31 7.92 14.29
N THR A 15 8.75 6.67 14.44
CA THR A 15 8.04 5.49 13.89
C THR A 15 6.63 5.34 14.47
N TYR A 16 6.43 5.65 15.76
CA TYR A 16 5.12 5.64 16.37
C TYR A 16 4.12 6.57 15.66
N ARG A 17 4.56 7.77 15.27
CA ARG A 17 3.73 8.72 14.52
C ARG A 17 3.39 8.21 13.12
N HIS A 18 4.30 7.44 12.50
CA HIS A 18 4.09 6.91 11.17
C HIS A 18 2.93 5.92 11.13
N ALA A 19 2.92 4.95 12.05
CA ALA A 19 1.85 3.98 12.18
C ALA A 19 0.49 4.67 12.44
N ARG A 20 0.47 5.63 13.38
CA ARG A 20 -0.75 6.39 13.70
C ARG A 20 -1.29 7.16 12.50
N THR A 21 -0.43 7.79 11.70
CA THR A 21 -0.88 8.53 10.49
C THR A 21 -1.59 7.62 9.51
N ILE A 22 -1.05 6.41 9.26
CA ILE A 22 -1.65 5.45 8.35
C ILE A 22 -2.96 4.92 8.92
N GLN A 23 -2.99 4.58 10.22
CA GLN A 23 -4.19 4.10 10.89
C GLN A 23 -5.32 5.15 10.84
N THR A 24 -5.03 6.40 11.23
CA THR A 24 -6.02 7.49 11.15
C THR A 24 -6.53 7.70 9.73
N TYR A 25 -5.64 7.65 8.73
CA TYR A 25 -6.07 7.76 7.34
C TYR A 25 -6.98 6.60 6.92
N PHE A 26 -6.68 5.40 7.37
CA PHE A 26 -7.52 4.22 7.08
C PHE A 26 -8.88 4.33 7.77
N ASP A 27 -8.91 4.61 9.08
CA ASP A 27 -10.13 4.60 9.88
C ASP A 27 -11.05 5.80 9.60
N ASP A 28 -10.47 7.00 9.44
CA ASP A 28 -11.24 8.24 9.35
C ASP A 28 -11.52 8.69 7.92
N VAL A 29 -10.83 8.14 6.93
CA VAL A 29 -10.99 8.55 5.52
C VAL A 29 -11.41 7.37 4.63
N ILE A 30 -10.66 6.27 4.66
CA ILE A 30 -10.90 5.16 3.72
C ILE A 30 -12.19 4.43 4.07
N ILE A 31 -12.33 3.96 5.31
CA ILE A 31 -13.51 3.19 5.73
C ILE A 31 -14.81 3.97 5.50
N PRO A 32 -14.97 5.23 5.97
CA PRO A 32 -16.21 5.98 5.74
C PRO A 32 -16.51 6.23 4.25
N ALA A 33 -15.47 6.40 3.41
CA ALA A 33 -15.66 6.58 1.98
C ALA A 33 -16.16 5.30 1.31
N LEU A 34 -15.60 4.13 1.67
CA LEU A 34 -16.05 2.84 1.16
C LEU A 34 -17.47 2.51 1.63
N ASP A 35 -17.77 2.71 2.92
CA ASP A 35 -19.13 2.54 3.45
C ASP A 35 -20.17 3.38 2.71
N THR A 36 -19.80 4.62 2.35
CA THR A 36 -20.67 5.50 1.57
C THR A 36 -20.94 4.95 0.16
N LEU A 37 -19.93 4.37 -0.48
CA LEU A 37 -20.07 3.76 -1.81
C LEU A 37 -20.91 2.47 -1.74
N ASP A 38 -20.72 1.68 -0.71
CA ASP A 38 -21.50 0.45 -0.48
C ASP A 38 -22.99 0.79 -0.25
N CYS A 39 -23.31 1.78 0.60
CA CYS A 39 -24.69 2.27 0.79
C CYS A 39 -25.31 2.76 -0.52
N LYS A 40 -24.57 3.49 -1.35
CA LYS A 40 -25.08 3.93 -2.67
C LYS A 40 -25.36 2.76 -3.61
N THR A 41 -24.55 1.72 -3.57
CA THR A 41 -24.75 0.51 -4.36
C THR A 41 -26.02 -0.20 -3.92
N GLU A 42 -26.25 -0.33 -2.63
CA GLU A 42 -27.48 -0.90 -2.07
C GLU A 42 -28.73 -0.09 -2.43
N GLU A 43 -28.64 1.24 -2.37
CA GLU A 43 -29.74 2.12 -2.82
C GLU A 43 -30.09 1.92 -4.30
N LEU A 44 -29.08 1.75 -5.16
CA LEU A 44 -29.28 1.46 -6.58
C LEU A 44 -29.95 0.11 -6.80
N GLU A 45 -29.57 -0.90 -6.04
CA GLU A 45 -30.19 -2.23 -6.10
C GLU A 45 -31.66 -2.20 -5.65
N GLN A 46 -31.98 -1.47 -4.60
CA GLN A 46 -33.34 -1.33 -4.08
C GLN A 46 -34.25 -0.55 -5.04
N ARG A 47 -33.76 0.47 -5.73
CA ARG A 47 -34.53 1.26 -6.70
C ARG A 47 -34.98 0.45 -7.91
N GLY A 48 -34.16 -0.51 -8.35
CA GLY A 48 -34.47 -1.38 -9.48
C GLY A 48 -34.72 -0.64 -10.82
N GLY A 49 -35.25 -1.37 -11.79
CA GLY A 49 -35.62 -0.82 -13.08
C GLY A 49 -34.45 -0.66 -14.07
N ALA A 50 -34.78 -0.24 -15.31
CA ALA A 50 -33.81 -0.16 -16.40
C ALA A 50 -32.64 0.79 -16.10
N TRP A 51 -32.91 1.90 -15.40
CA TRP A 51 -31.85 2.86 -15.02
C TRP A 51 -30.81 2.25 -14.08
N ALA A 52 -31.24 1.48 -13.08
CA ALA A 52 -30.34 0.82 -12.14
C ALA A 52 -29.43 -0.20 -12.86
N THR A 53 -29.92 -0.84 -13.91
CA THR A 53 -29.13 -1.78 -14.73
C THR A 53 -27.95 -1.10 -15.41
N PHE A 54 -28.10 0.15 -15.85
CA PHE A 54 -27.00 0.92 -16.45
C PHE A 54 -26.10 1.58 -15.41
N ALA A 55 -26.66 2.05 -14.31
CA ALA A 55 -25.89 2.75 -13.27
C ALA A 55 -25.02 1.80 -12.41
N LYS A 56 -25.35 0.52 -12.33
CA LYS A 56 -24.61 -0.45 -11.52
C LYS A 56 -23.17 -0.70 -12.01
N PRO A 57 -22.90 -0.93 -13.32
CA PRO A 57 -21.53 -1.03 -13.82
C PRO A 57 -20.70 0.22 -13.53
N ASP A 58 -21.26 1.42 -13.76
CA ASP A 58 -20.57 2.68 -13.50
C ASP A 58 -20.18 2.81 -12.00
N MET A 59 -21.08 2.40 -11.10
CA MET A 59 -20.80 2.41 -9.66
C MET A 59 -19.70 1.40 -9.28
N GLN A 60 -19.70 0.22 -9.89
CA GLN A 60 -18.65 -0.78 -9.69
C GLN A 60 -17.28 -0.25 -10.15
N ASP A 61 -17.25 0.48 -11.27
CA ASP A 61 -16.03 1.12 -11.74
C ASP A 61 -15.54 2.20 -10.76
N VAL A 62 -16.44 3.04 -10.24
CA VAL A 62 -16.09 4.05 -9.23
C VAL A 62 -15.52 3.40 -7.98
N ILE A 63 -16.14 2.30 -7.49
CA ILE A 63 -15.63 1.56 -6.32
C ILE A 63 -14.22 1.01 -6.59
N ARG A 64 -14.01 0.40 -7.75
CA ARG A 64 -12.70 -0.14 -8.15
C ARG A 64 -11.62 0.93 -8.17
N GLU A 65 -11.88 2.04 -8.88
CA GLU A 65 -10.94 3.15 -8.97
C GLU A 65 -10.66 3.80 -7.60
N THR A 66 -11.69 3.90 -6.76
CA THR A 66 -11.54 4.42 -5.38
C THR A 66 -10.66 3.52 -4.54
N LYS A 67 -10.87 2.20 -4.58
CA LYS A 67 -10.02 1.22 -3.85
C LYS A 67 -8.57 1.29 -4.34
N LEU A 68 -8.35 1.39 -5.65
CA LEU A 68 -7.01 1.56 -6.23
C LEU A 68 -6.36 2.86 -5.76
N ALA A 69 -7.09 3.99 -5.83
CA ALA A 69 -6.58 5.28 -5.38
C ALA A 69 -6.17 5.28 -3.90
N PHE A 70 -6.98 4.66 -3.02
CA PHE A 70 -6.64 4.52 -1.60
C PHE A 70 -5.42 3.63 -1.37
N SER A 71 -5.29 2.53 -2.10
CA SER A 71 -4.11 1.66 -2.04
C SER A 71 -2.84 2.40 -2.43
N LEU A 72 -2.90 3.19 -3.50
CA LEU A 72 -1.80 4.06 -3.94
C LEU A 72 -1.46 5.14 -2.90
N ALA A 73 -2.47 5.71 -2.25
CA ALA A 73 -2.26 6.70 -1.20
C ALA A 73 -1.56 6.08 0.02
N ILE A 74 -1.99 4.90 0.50
CA ILE A 74 -1.33 4.18 1.59
C ILE A 74 0.12 3.86 1.21
N GLN A 75 0.36 3.30 0.02
CA GLN A 75 1.70 2.98 -0.47
C GLN A 75 2.60 4.23 -0.47
N SER A 76 2.09 5.35 -0.97
CA SER A 76 2.83 6.61 -1.04
C SER A 76 3.14 7.18 0.36
N ILE A 77 2.20 7.11 1.30
CA ILE A 77 2.41 7.54 2.68
C ILE A 77 3.49 6.67 3.32
N TRP A 78 3.35 5.35 3.20
CA TRP A 78 4.27 4.38 3.78
C TRP A 78 5.69 4.55 3.23
N GLU A 79 5.85 4.62 1.91
CA GLU A 79 7.16 4.79 1.28
C GLU A 79 7.85 6.08 1.72
N ARG A 80 7.12 7.22 1.74
CA ARG A 80 7.67 8.48 2.23
C ARG A 80 8.11 8.40 3.69
N LYS A 81 7.33 7.70 4.54
CA LYS A 81 7.67 7.53 5.95
C LYS A 81 8.89 6.63 6.14
N LEU A 82 8.98 5.52 5.40
CA LEU A 82 10.15 4.66 5.40
C LEU A 82 11.41 5.43 4.93
N ARG A 83 11.30 6.14 3.81
CA ARG A 83 12.39 6.93 3.25
C ARG A 83 12.86 7.99 4.23
N GLY A 84 11.96 8.74 4.85
CA GLY A 84 12.27 9.71 5.88
C GLY A 84 12.93 9.08 7.13
N TYR A 85 12.48 7.90 7.54
CA TYR A 85 13.09 7.13 8.62
C TYR A 85 14.52 6.72 8.29
N ILE A 86 14.76 6.12 7.13
CA ILE A 86 16.10 5.68 6.69
C ILE A 86 17.05 6.90 6.58
N ALA A 87 16.57 8.02 6.01
CA ALA A 87 17.34 9.25 5.90
C ALA A 87 17.68 9.84 7.30
N GLY A 88 16.74 9.77 8.24
CA GLY A 88 16.97 10.15 9.63
C GLY A 88 18.05 9.29 10.30
N CYS A 89 17.96 7.97 10.15
CA CYS A 89 19.00 7.05 10.65
C CYS A 89 20.38 7.32 10.03
N ALA A 90 20.43 7.57 8.72
CA ALA A 90 21.69 7.89 8.04
C ALA A 90 22.34 9.15 8.60
N ARG A 91 21.56 10.20 8.83
CA ARG A 91 22.05 11.47 9.40
C ARG A 91 22.68 11.30 10.78
N GLU A 92 22.10 10.46 11.62
CA GLU A 92 22.55 10.28 13.00
C GLU A 92 23.69 9.26 13.11
N LEU A 93 23.64 8.17 12.34
CA LEU A 93 24.59 7.08 12.46
C LEU A 93 25.83 7.27 11.57
N TYR A 94 25.69 7.97 10.46
CA TYR A 94 26.74 8.17 9.45
C TYR A 94 26.77 9.63 8.93
N PRO A 95 26.97 10.62 9.81
CA PRO A 95 26.85 12.03 9.44
C PRO A 95 27.91 12.49 8.42
N ALA A 96 29.01 11.77 8.30
CA ALA A 96 30.08 12.08 7.34
C ALA A 96 29.82 11.55 5.93
N GLU A 97 28.83 10.67 5.75
CA GLU A 97 28.46 10.10 4.46
C GLU A 97 27.26 10.85 3.86
N ASP A 98 27.35 11.22 2.59
CA ASP A 98 26.22 11.82 1.85
C ASP A 98 25.19 10.75 1.44
N LEU A 99 24.66 10.03 2.43
CA LEU A 99 23.68 8.97 2.22
C LEU A 99 22.27 9.52 1.97
N GLN A 100 21.97 10.73 2.46
CA GLN A 100 20.62 11.29 2.34
C GLN A 100 20.19 11.44 0.88
N VAL A 101 21.01 12.06 0.04
CA VAL A 101 20.70 12.24 -1.39
C VAL A 101 20.54 10.90 -2.11
N ARG A 102 21.35 9.90 -1.73
CA ARG A 102 21.25 8.55 -2.28
C ARG A 102 19.96 7.85 -1.86
N ILE A 103 19.55 7.99 -0.61
CA ILE A 103 18.30 7.43 -0.08
C ILE A 103 17.08 8.09 -0.73
N GLU A 104 17.13 9.40 -0.94
CA GLU A 104 16.05 10.13 -1.61
C GLU A 104 15.78 9.64 -3.04
N ARG A 105 16.81 9.20 -3.74
CA ARG A 105 16.74 8.72 -5.12
C ARG A 105 16.66 7.20 -5.25
N ALA A 106 16.77 6.46 -4.15
CA ALA A 106 16.78 5.02 -4.16
C ALA A 106 15.43 4.46 -4.62
N ASP A 107 15.45 3.41 -5.41
CA ASP A 107 14.29 2.57 -5.70
C ASP A 107 13.95 1.66 -4.50
N TRP A 108 12.94 0.83 -4.65
CA TRP A 108 12.50 -0.08 -3.59
C TRP A 108 13.60 -1.03 -3.10
N GLU A 109 14.38 -1.62 -4.02
CA GLU A 109 15.49 -2.49 -3.66
C GLU A 109 16.61 -1.71 -2.96
N GLY A 110 16.88 -0.49 -3.40
CA GLY A 110 17.83 0.41 -2.77
C GLY A 110 17.43 0.77 -1.33
N LEU A 111 16.16 1.07 -1.08
CA LEU A 111 15.66 1.34 0.27
C LEU A 111 15.84 0.15 1.20
N GLN A 112 15.57 -1.08 0.74
CA GLN A 112 15.82 -2.31 1.51
C GLN A 112 17.30 -2.45 1.87
N LYS A 113 18.22 -2.23 0.90
CA LYS A 113 19.68 -2.27 1.14
C LYS A 113 20.14 -1.23 2.15
N TYR A 114 19.63 0.01 2.05
CA TYR A 114 19.95 1.06 3.02
C TYR A 114 19.40 0.74 4.41
N PHE A 115 18.19 0.20 4.49
CA PHE A 115 17.63 -0.23 5.78
C PHE A 115 18.50 -1.31 6.42
N ALA A 116 18.87 -2.34 5.69
CA ALA A 116 19.74 -3.42 6.18
C ALA A 116 21.12 -2.88 6.60
N LYS A 117 21.74 -2.00 5.80
CA LYS A 117 23.04 -1.38 6.14
C LYS A 117 22.97 -0.59 7.46
N LEU A 118 21.92 0.20 7.64
CA LEU A 118 21.80 1.12 8.77
C LEU A 118 21.29 0.45 10.04
N ARG A 119 20.45 -0.56 9.92
CA ARG A 119 19.76 -1.20 11.05
C ARG A 119 20.31 -2.59 11.40
N GLY A 120 21.03 -3.24 10.49
CA GLY A 120 21.60 -4.58 10.70
C GLY A 120 20.56 -5.71 10.64
N ILE A 121 19.36 -5.44 10.16
CA ILE A 121 18.29 -6.40 9.92
C ILE A 121 17.65 -6.08 8.56
N GLU A 122 17.09 -7.06 7.90
CA GLU A 122 16.46 -6.88 6.61
C GLU A 122 14.96 -6.56 6.77
N LEU A 123 14.40 -5.73 5.87
CA LEU A 123 12.96 -5.45 5.87
C LEU A 123 12.14 -6.73 5.68
N ARG A 124 12.68 -7.72 4.96
CA ARG A 124 12.04 -9.01 4.72
C ARG A 124 11.87 -9.87 5.98
N ASP A 125 12.58 -9.56 7.05
CA ASP A 125 12.46 -10.26 8.33
C ASP A 125 11.21 -9.85 9.11
N PHE A 126 10.52 -8.78 8.68
CA PHE A 126 9.27 -8.34 9.30
C PHE A 126 8.07 -9.10 8.73
N PRO A 127 7.12 -9.53 9.58
CA PRO A 127 5.93 -10.29 9.13
C PRO A 127 5.09 -9.56 8.08
N SER A 128 5.08 -8.23 8.10
CA SER A 128 4.34 -7.39 7.16
C SER A 128 5.03 -7.18 5.81
N PHE A 129 6.27 -7.66 5.64
CA PHE A 129 7.07 -7.36 4.44
C PHE A 129 6.38 -7.81 3.16
N MET A 130 5.82 -9.02 3.14
CA MET A 130 5.15 -9.55 1.94
C MET A 130 4.01 -8.65 1.47
N ILE A 131 3.19 -8.15 2.39
CA ILE A 131 2.08 -7.25 2.06
C ILE A 131 2.60 -5.91 1.54
N LEU A 132 3.67 -5.39 2.15
CA LEU A 132 4.29 -4.12 1.73
C LEU A 132 4.97 -4.24 0.36
N ASP A 133 5.58 -5.38 0.05
CA ASP A 133 6.18 -5.66 -1.25
C ASP A 133 5.11 -5.76 -2.35
N ILE A 134 4.01 -6.46 -2.08
CA ILE A 134 2.82 -6.49 -2.96
C ILE A 134 2.29 -5.07 -3.20
N LEU A 135 2.11 -4.29 -2.15
CA LEU A 135 1.62 -2.91 -2.23
C LEU A 135 2.55 -2.02 -3.08
N GLN A 136 3.86 -2.23 -2.95
CA GLN A 136 4.87 -1.52 -3.76
C GLN A 136 4.76 -1.90 -5.25
N HIS A 137 4.63 -3.19 -5.55
CA HIS A 137 4.46 -3.65 -6.92
C HIS A 137 3.14 -3.20 -7.52
N LEU A 138 2.06 -3.19 -6.73
CA LEU A 138 0.78 -2.65 -7.14
C LEU A 138 0.89 -1.16 -7.50
N GLY A 139 1.53 -0.36 -6.63
CA GLY A 139 1.74 1.06 -6.90
C GLY A 139 2.51 1.32 -8.19
N ASN A 140 3.50 0.50 -8.48
CA ASN A 140 4.27 0.60 -9.72
C ASN A 140 3.48 0.15 -10.96
N ALA A 141 2.75 -0.96 -10.86
CA ALA A 141 1.92 -1.46 -11.96
C ALA A 141 0.80 -0.46 -12.31
N ALA A 142 0.14 0.10 -11.31
CA ALA A 142 -0.92 1.09 -11.51
C ALA A 142 -0.42 2.39 -12.19
N ARG A 143 0.82 2.80 -11.94
CA ARG A 143 1.39 4.03 -12.55
C ARG A 143 2.00 3.80 -13.93
N HIS A 144 2.56 2.64 -14.17
CA HIS A 144 3.40 2.37 -15.35
C HIS A 144 2.84 1.27 -16.27
N GLY A 145 1.71 0.66 -15.89
CA GLY A 145 1.09 -0.42 -16.65
C GLY A 145 1.89 -1.73 -16.59
N ASP A 146 1.85 -2.47 -17.68
CA ASP A 146 2.50 -3.77 -17.80
C ASP A 146 4.02 -3.65 -17.71
N GLY A 147 4.62 -4.40 -16.80
CA GLY A 147 6.06 -4.40 -16.58
C GLY A 147 6.47 -5.42 -15.52
N LYS A 148 7.72 -5.31 -15.05
CA LYS A 148 8.26 -6.24 -14.02
C LYS A 148 7.39 -6.30 -12.77
N SER A 149 6.80 -5.18 -12.35
CA SER A 149 5.93 -5.12 -11.17
C SER A 149 4.61 -5.84 -11.38
N ALA A 150 3.99 -5.70 -12.56
CA ALA A 150 2.79 -6.45 -12.92
C ALA A 150 3.08 -7.96 -12.97
N GLY A 151 4.20 -8.39 -13.58
CA GLY A 151 4.61 -9.79 -13.59
C GLY A 151 4.78 -10.36 -12.17
N ARG A 152 5.43 -9.63 -11.27
CA ARG A 152 5.57 -10.06 -9.86
C ARG A 152 4.25 -10.17 -9.12
N LEU A 153 3.28 -9.28 -9.38
CA LEU A 153 1.94 -9.39 -8.80
C LEU A 153 1.22 -10.65 -9.24
N VAL A 154 1.32 -11.01 -10.52
CA VAL A 154 0.74 -12.27 -11.04
C VAL A 154 1.34 -13.48 -10.34
N GLU A 155 2.66 -13.46 -10.11
CA GLU A 155 3.37 -14.56 -9.42
C GLU A 155 3.02 -14.64 -7.93
N GLN A 156 2.95 -13.51 -7.24
CA GLN A 156 2.73 -13.45 -5.79
C GLN A 156 1.25 -13.55 -5.39
N CYS A 157 0.35 -13.09 -6.24
CA CYS A 157 -1.08 -13.01 -6.00
C CYS A 157 -1.88 -13.47 -7.22
N PRO A 158 -1.77 -14.76 -7.65
CA PRO A 158 -2.46 -15.26 -8.83
C PRO A 158 -3.99 -15.06 -8.76
N ASP A 159 -4.60 -15.25 -7.58
CA ASP A 159 -6.05 -15.06 -7.37
C ASP A 159 -6.49 -13.61 -7.58
N PHE A 160 -5.63 -12.68 -7.28
CA PHE A 160 -5.83 -11.26 -7.48
C PHE A 160 -5.90 -10.89 -8.97
N CYS A 161 -5.08 -11.54 -9.79
CA CYS A 161 -5.01 -11.31 -11.23
C CYS A 161 -6.09 -12.07 -12.01
N VAL A 162 -6.50 -13.25 -11.54
CA VAL A 162 -7.59 -14.04 -12.18
C VAL A 162 -8.93 -13.31 -12.10
N SER A 163 -9.18 -12.57 -11.02
CA SER A 163 -10.34 -11.68 -10.92
C SER A 163 -10.30 -10.53 -11.92
N ALA A 164 -9.12 -9.98 -12.20
CA ALA A 164 -8.91 -8.93 -13.18
C ALA A 164 -9.13 -9.41 -14.63
N CYS A 165 -8.67 -10.62 -14.95
CA CYS A 165 -8.82 -11.21 -16.30
C CYS A 165 -10.23 -11.66 -16.65
N LYS A 166 -11.10 -11.93 -15.65
CA LYS A 166 -12.49 -12.37 -15.90
C LYS A 166 -13.43 -11.22 -16.30
N PHE A 167 -13.02 -9.98 -16.15
CA PHE A 167 -13.84 -8.80 -16.42
C PHE A 167 -13.31 -7.90 -17.56
N GLY A 168 -12.71 -8.50 -18.60
CA GLY A 168 -12.32 -7.76 -19.81
C GLY A 168 -11.03 -6.97 -19.64
N SER A 169 -10.33 -6.78 -20.73
CA SER A 169 -8.98 -6.30 -20.92
C SER A 169 -8.62 -4.91 -20.34
N ASP A 170 -9.43 -4.31 -19.50
CA ASP A 170 -9.26 -2.91 -19.13
C ASP A 170 -9.27 -2.58 -17.65
N ALA A 171 -9.03 -3.47 -16.71
CA ALA A 171 -8.73 -2.99 -15.37
C ALA A 171 -8.45 -4.07 -14.32
N PHE A 172 -7.44 -3.81 -13.58
CA PHE A 172 -6.99 -4.45 -12.36
C PHE A 172 -8.05 -4.32 -11.25
N SER A 173 -8.86 -5.35 -11.00
CA SER A 173 -9.91 -5.35 -9.97
C SER A 173 -9.38 -5.90 -8.65
N MET A 174 -9.26 -5.04 -7.62
CA MET A 174 -9.01 -5.44 -6.24
C MET A 174 -10.30 -5.78 -5.52
N THR A 175 -10.47 -7.02 -5.12
CA THR A 175 -11.48 -7.39 -4.10
C THR A 175 -10.78 -7.51 -2.75
N PHE A 176 -11.04 -6.57 -1.85
CA PHE A 176 -10.73 -6.73 -0.43
C PHE A 176 -11.91 -7.46 0.21
N ASP A 177 -11.69 -8.71 0.62
CA ASP A 177 -12.65 -9.46 1.43
C ASP A 177 -12.63 -8.88 2.86
N HIS A 178 -13.66 -8.14 3.21
CA HIS A 178 -13.89 -7.71 4.58
C HIS A 178 -14.41 -8.91 5.36
N GLY A 179 -13.53 -9.59 6.07
CA GLY A 179 -13.95 -10.57 7.07
C GLY A 179 -14.97 -9.94 8.04
N PRO A 180 -15.88 -10.74 8.62
CA PRO A 180 -17.02 -10.23 9.39
C PRO A 180 -16.55 -9.35 10.55
N THR A 181 -16.95 -8.10 10.54
CA THR A 181 -16.81 -7.18 11.68
C THR A 181 -17.51 -7.79 12.87
N ARG A 182 -16.74 -8.26 13.85
CA ARG A 182 -17.29 -8.61 15.17
C ARG A 182 -17.84 -7.35 15.79
N ARG A 183 -19.16 -7.19 15.74
CA ARG A 183 -19.86 -6.26 16.66
C ARG A 183 -19.84 -6.92 18.04
N ALA A 184 -19.18 -6.29 18.97
CA ALA A 184 -19.37 -6.49 20.41
C ALA A 184 -20.35 -5.43 20.91
#